data_2db17684b30dc6e3a980369bf9251174
#
_entry.id   2db17684b30dc6e3a980369bf9251174
#
_cell.length_a   1.000
_cell.length_b   1.000
_cell.length_c   1.000
_cell.angle_alpha   90.00
_cell.angle_beta   90.00
_cell.angle_gamma   90.00
#
_symmetry.space_group_name_H-M   'P 1'
#
loop_
_entity.id
_entity.type
_entity.pdbx_description
1 polymer ?
#
loop_
_entity_poly.entity_id
_entity_poly.type
_entity_poly.pdbx_seq_one_letter_code
_entity_poly.pdbx_strand_id
1 'polypeptide(L)'
;MNTDKLKQLARDLRKTPPHSPRDTLGGFVIAARMLDKARADLLGINGEYNFYPCGLGAYFWKFTGLDAMKFKEFVATGATDDEVDRWIRENTTQKDPAAII
;
A
#
# COMPACT_ATOMS: atom_id res chain seq x y z
N MET A 1 14.05 5.44 -7.99
CA MET A 1 12.58 5.64 -7.93
C MET A 1 12.07 6.02 -9.30
N ASN A 2 10.98 5.41 -9.74
CA ASN A 2 10.38 5.72 -11.04
C ASN A 2 9.29 6.78 -10.88
N THR A 3 9.71 8.03 -10.86
CA THR A 3 8.80 9.17 -10.59
C THR A 3 7.71 9.32 -11.64
N ASP A 4 8.00 9.14 -12.92
CA ASP A 4 7.02 9.30 -13.99
C ASP A 4 5.89 8.28 -13.89
N LYS A 5 6.22 7.01 -13.67
CA LYS A 5 5.21 5.97 -13.46
C LYS A 5 4.41 6.22 -12.20
N LEU A 6 5.06 6.63 -11.12
CA LEU A 6 4.37 6.96 -9.87
C LEU A 6 3.35 8.08 -10.07
N LYS A 7 3.69 9.12 -10.83
CA LYS A 7 2.76 10.21 -11.12
C LYS A 7 1.53 9.76 -11.89
N GLN A 8 1.68 8.77 -12.75
CA GLN A 8 0.56 8.20 -13.52
C GLN A 8 -0.36 7.35 -12.66
N LEU A 9 0.21 6.66 -11.67
CA LEU A 9 -0.51 5.69 -10.84
C LEU A 9 -1.05 6.28 -9.55
N ALA A 10 -0.38 7.29 -8.99
CA ALA A 10 -0.68 7.81 -7.68
C ALA A 10 -1.96 8.63 -7.65
N ARG A 11 -2.71 8.49 -6.56
CA ARG A 11 -3.82 9.36 -6.22
C ARG A 11 -3.27 10.53 -5.42
N ASP A 12 -3.69 11.74 -5.75
CA ASP A 12 -3.30 12.93 -4.99
C ASP A 12 -4.13 13.00 -3.71
N LEU A 13 -3.55 12.62 -2.60
CA LEU A 13 -4.25 12.53 -1.32
C LEU A 13 -4.47 13.89 -0.66
N ARG A 14 -3.98 14.97 -1.26
CA ARG A 14 -4.34 16.33 -0.84
C ARG A 14 -5.73 16.72 -1.33
N LYS A 15 -6.25 16.04 -2.35
CA LYS A 15 -7.52 16.34 -3.01
C LYS A 15 -8.54 15.22 -2.90
N THR A 16 -8.08 13.97 -2.84
CA THR A 16 -8.93 12.78 -2.86
C THR A 16 -8.46 11.82 -1.77
N PRO A 17 -9.38 11.21 -0.99
CA PRO A 17 -8.95 10.24 0.03
C PRO A 17 -8.39 8.97 -0.61
N PRO A 18 -7.55 8.22 0.13
CA PRO A 18 -7.11 6.91 -0.34
C PRO A 18 -8.27 5.92 -0.35
N HIS A 19 -8.05 4.74 -0.95
CA HIS A 19 -9.03 3.67 -0.93
C HIS A 19 -9.53 3.38 0.48
N SER A 20 -10.78 2.94 0.58
CA SER A 20 -11.36 2.52 1.85
C SER A 20 -10.53 1.41 2.50
N PRO A 21 -10.44 1.37 3.84
CA PRO A 21 -9.80 0.23 4.52
C PRO A 21 -10.43 -1.12 4.19
N ARG A 22 -11.65 -1.12 3.65
CA ARG A 22 -12.36 -2.36 3.25
C ARG A 22 -11.94 -2.86 1.87
N ASP A 23 -11.36 -2.01 1.04
CA ASP A 23 -10.91 -2.41 -0.29
C ASP A 23 -9.72 -3.34 -0.18
N THR A 24 -9.69 -4.36 -1.04
CA THR A 24 -8.65 -5.39 -0.98
C THR A 24 -7.60 -5.21 -2.06
N LEU A 25 -6.41 -5.72 -1.78
CA LEU A 25 -5.34 -5.91 -2.74
C LEU A 25 -4.52 -7.10 -2.25
N GLY A 26 -4.12 -7.99 -3.16
CA GLY A 26 -3.44 -9.21 -2.76
C GLY A 26 -4.29 -10.11 -1.87
N GLY A 27 -5.60 -9.90 -1.87
CA GLY A 27 -6.55 -10.63 -1.05
C GLY A 27 -6.77 -10.04 0.35
N PHE A 28 -6.02 -9.01 0.74
CA PHE A 28 -6.12 -8.42 2.08
C PHE A 28 -6.84 -7.08 2.06
N VAL A 29 -7.71 -6.84 3.05
CA VAL A 29 -8.27 -5.52 3.31
C VAL A 29 -7.12 -4.59 3.76
N ILE A 30 -7.33 -3.28 3.65
CA ILE A 30 -6.35 -2.24 4.00
C ILE A 30 -5.22 -2.10 2.97
N ALA A 31 -4.87 -3.17 2.25
CA ALA A 31 -3.72 -3.18 1.34
C ALA A 31 -3.81 -2.12 0.23
N ALA A 32 -4.98 -1.96 -0.40
CA ALA A 32 -5.18 -0.95 -1.43
C ALA A 32 -4.97 0.46 -0.89
N ARG A 33 -5.44 0.71 0.33
CA ARG A 33 -5.25 1.98 1.02
C ARG A 33 -3.77 2.24 1.30
N MET A 34 -3.02 1.23 1.73
CA MET A 34 -1.59 1.36 1.98
C MET A 34 -0.81 1.63 0.71
N LEU A 35 -1.22 1.05 -0.41
CA LEU A 35 -0.61 1.32 -1.71
C LEU A 35 -0.80 2.78 -2.11
N ASP A 36 -2.02 3.32 -1.97
CA ASP A 36 -2.28 4.74 -2.25
C ASP A 36 -1.39 5.65 -1.40
N LYS A 37 -1.28 5.35 -0.12
CA LYS A 37 -0.46 6.14 0.81
C LYS A 37 1.03 6.06 0.46
N ALA A 38 1.51 4.87 0.09
CA ALA A 38 2.91 4.70 -0.29
C ALA A 38 3.26 5.52 -1.54
N ARG A 39 2.44 5.44 -2.57
CA ARG A 39 2.64 6.19 -3.80
C ARG A 39 2.63 7.69 -3.56
N ALA A 40 1.64 8.17 -2.80
CA ALA A 40 1.51 9.60 -2.51
C ALA A 40 2.66 10.10 -1.63
N ASP A 41 3.07 9.32 -0.65
CA ASP A 41 4.19 9.67 0.22
C ASP A 41 5.49 9.81 -0.57
N LEU A 42 5.74 8.88 -1.49
CA LEU A 42 6.93 8.93 -2.36
C LEU A 42 6.98 10.19 -3.22
N LEU A 43 5.83 10.73 -3.59
CA LEU A 43 5.72 11.94 -4.40
C LEU A 43 5.51 13.22 -3.58
N GLY A 44 5.38 13.11 -2.27
CA GLY A 44 5.13 14.26 -1.40
C GLY A 44 3.72 14.83 -1.52
N ILE A 45 2.74 14.04 -1.95
CA ILE A 45 1.35 14.47 -2.13
C ILE A 45 0.38 13.70 -1.24
N ASN A 46 0.87 13.20 -0.12
CA ASN A 46 0.07 12.39 0.82
C ASN A 46 -0.90 13.22 1.69
N GLY A 47 -0.76 14.56 1.72
CA GLY A 47 -1.62 15.40 2.54
C GLY A 47 -1.53 15.00 4.02
N GLU A 48 -2.69 14.77 4.63
CA GLU A 48 -2.78 14.35 6.03
C GLU A 48 -2.70 12.83 6.23
N TYR A 49 -2.55 12.07 5.15
CA TYR A 49 -2.56 10.61 5.19
C TYR A 49 -1.15 10.06 5.24
N ASN A 50 -0.69 9.68 6.43
CA ASN A 50 0.67 9.16 6.61
C ASN A 50 0.73 7.68 6.21
N PHE A 51 1.77 7.33 5.45
CA PHE A 51 2.05 5.93 5.16
C PHE A 51 2.58 5.22 6.41
N TYR A 52 3.54 5.84 7.09
CA TYR A 52 4.18 5.26 8.28
C TYR A 52 4.67 6.40 9.19
N PRO A 53 4.35 6.35 10.49
CA PRO A 53 3.50 5.37 11.18
C PRO A 53 2.01 5.61 10.93
N CYS A 54 1.23 4.53 11.00
CA CYS A 54 -0.22 4.59 10.82
C CYS A 54 -0.85 3.44 11.60
N GLY A 55 -1.89 3.71 12.38
CA GLY A 55 -2.53 2.69 13.22
C GLY A 55 -3.04 1.49 12.45
N LEU A 56 -3.81 1.73 11.37
CA LEU A 56 -4.29 0.65 10.51
C LEU A 56 -3.14 -0.03 9.77
N GLY A 57 -2.15 0.75 9.35
CA GLY A 57 -0.97 0.21 8.70
C GLY A 57 -0.18 -0.70 9.64
N ALA A 58 0.02 -0.29 10.90
CA ALA A 58 0.73 -1.12 11.88
C ALA A 58 0.04 -2.47 12.06
N TYR A 59 -1.29 -2.48 12.14
CA TYR A 59 -2.07 -3.71 12.20
C TYR A 59 -1.85 -4.58 10.96
N PHE A 60 -1.90 -3.95 9.78
CA PHE A 60 -1.73 -4.62 8.49
C PHE A 60 -0.35 -5.28 8.38
N TRP A 61 0.72 -4.54 8.69
CA TRP A 61 2.07 -5.09 8.62
C TRP A 61 2.27 -6.25 9.59
N LYS A 62 1.77 -6.11 10.80
CA LYS A 62 1.87 -7.16 11.81
C LYS A 62 1.11 -8.42 11.41
N PHE A 63 -0.11 -8.26 10.91
CA PHE A 63 -0.96 -9.39 10.52
C PHE A 63 -0.38 -10.13 9.32
N THR A 64 0.03 -9.40 8.29
CA THR A 64 0.51 -10.01 7.04
C THR A 64 1.95 -10.48 7.12
N GLY A 65 2.72 -9.98 8.06
CA GLY A 65 4.15 -10.24 8.15
C GLY A 65 4.96 -9.49 7.10
N LEU A 66 4.33 -8.56 6.37
CA LEU A 66 5.03 -7.76 5.36
C LEU A 66 5.84 -6.65 6.03
N ASP A 67 7.00 -6.34 5.44
CA ASP A 67 7.85 -5.24 5.88
C ASP A 67 7.42 -3.95 5.16
N ALA A 68 7.03 -2.93 5.93
CA ALA A 68 6.52 -1.68 5.38
C ALA A 68 7.54 -0.98 4.48
N MET A 69 8.81 -0.97 4.86
CA MET A 69 9.85 -0.31 4.08
C MET A 69 10.15 -1.05 2.79
N LYS A 70 10.17 -2.38 2.82
CA LYS A 70 10.34 -3.20 1.61
C LYS A 70 9.16 -3.04 0.66
N PHE A 71 7.95 -2.96 1.20
CA PHE A 71 6.76 -2.65 0.41
C PHE A 71 6.92 -1.31 -0.31
N LYS A 72 7.32 -0.28 0.43
CA LYS A 72 7.51 1.06 -0.13
C LYS A 72 8.61 1.08 -1.19
N GLU A 73 9.72 0.36 -0.97
CA GLU A 73 10.80 0.23 -1.96
C GLU A 73 10.30 -0.40 -3.25
N PHE A 74 9.47 -1.44 -3.15
CA PHE A 74 8.89 -2.07 -4.34
C PHE A 74 7.94 -1.12 -5.06
N VAL A 75 7.09 -0.40 -4.33
CA VAL A 75 6.18 0.60 -4.89
C VAL A 75 6.96 1.71 -5.61
N ALA A 76 8.12 2.09 -5.08
CA ALA A 76 8.97 3.13 -5.66
C ALA A 76 9.48 2.78 -7.07
N THR A 77 9.50 1.52 -7.44
CA THR A 77 9.88 1.09 -8.81
C THR A 77 8.85 1.49 -9.85
N GLY A 78 7.69 1.99 -9.44
CA GLY A 78 6.58 2.28 -10.33
C GLY A 78 5.69 1.07 -10.57
N ALA A 79 5.68 0.13 -9.64
CA ALA A 79 4.88 -1.09 -9.74
C ALA A 79 3.40 -0.78 -9.91
N THR A 80 2.75 -1.51 -10.82
CA THR A 80 1.31 -1.43 -11.03
C THR A 80 0.55 -2.11 -9.89
N ASP A 81 -0.77 -1.91 -9.84
CA ASP A 81 -1.62 -2.57 -8.86
C ASP A 81 -1.46 -4.10 -8.93
N ASP A 82 -1.44 -4.65 -10.14
CA ASP A 82 -1.28 -6.10 -10.35
C ASP A 82 0.07 -6.60 -9.86
N GLU A 83 1.12 -5.83 -10.09
CA GLU A 83 2.46 -6.18 -9.62
C GLU A 83 2.55 -6.15 -8.10
N VAL A 84 1.92 -5.15 -7.46
CA VAL A 84 1.88 -5.06 -6.01
C VAL A 84 1.03 -6.18 -5.41
N ASP A 85 -0.11 -6.51 -6.04
CA ASP A 85 -0.95 -7.64 -5.64
C ASP A 85 -0.11 -8.93 -5.58
N ARG A 86 0.64 -9.21 -6.65
CA ARG A 86 1.52 -10.38 -6.71
C ARG A 86 2.59 -10.35 -5.63
N TRP A 87 3.23 -9.19 -5.43
CA TRP A 87 4.28 -9.04 -4.42
C TRP A 87 3.74 -9.35 -3.01
N ILE A 88 2.54 -8.87 -2.71
CA ILE A 88 1.89 -9.15 -1.42
C ILE A 88 1.70 -10.65 -1.25
N ARG A 89 1.15 -11.32 -2.27
CA ARG A 89 0.88 -12.76 -2.21
C ARG A 89 2.15 -13.58 -2.04
N GLU A 90 3.24 -13.15 -2.65
CA GLU A 90 4.51 -13.86 -2.60
C GLU A 90 5.27 -13.62 -1.29
N ASN A 91 5.07 -12.48 -0.64
CA ASN A 91 5.86 -12.09 0.52
C ASN A 91 5.13 -12.22 1.86
N THR A 92 3.81 -12.33 1.85
CA THR A 92 3.05 -12.48 3.10
C THR A 92 3.33 -13.81 3.78
N THR A 93 3.38 -13.78 5.12
CA THR A 93 3.44 -15.00 5.93
C THR A 93 2.05 -15.55 6.23
N GLN A 94 1.01 -14.72 6.08
CA GLN A 94 -0.38 -15.13 6.25
C GLN A 94 -0.94 -15.62 4.91
N LYS A 95 -1.33 -16.89 4.85
CA LYS A 95 -1.81 -17.50 3.60
C LYS A 95 -3.34 -17.55 3.48
N ASP A 96 -4.04 -17.16 4.54
CA ASP A 96 -5.51 -17.09 4.55
C ASP A 96 -5.97 -15.65 4.77
N PRO A 97 -6.25 -14.89 3.69
CA PRO A 97 -6.70 -13.51 3.83
C PRO A 97 -8.02 -13.36 4.61
N ALA A 98 -8.87 -14.37 4.61
CA ALA A 98 -10.15 -14.33 5.32
C ALA A 98 -9.95 -14.28 6.84
N ALA A 99 -8.82 -14.75 7.35
CA ALA A 99 -8.53 -14.75 8.79
C ALA A 99 -8.35 -13.34 9.35
N ILE A 100 -8.16 -12.33 8.49
CA ILE A 100 -7.95 -10.94 8.93
C ILE A 100 -9.22 -10.31 9.53
N ILE A 101 -10.36 -10.87 9.24
CA ILE A 101 -11.66 -10.30 9.63
C ILE A 101 -11.95 -10.45 11.12
#